data_b88affebd2a68d039064c2285c69c8ae
#
_entry.id   b88affebd2a68d039064c2285c69c8ae
#
_cell.length_a   1.000
_cell.length_b   1.000
_cell.length_c   1.000
_cell.angle_alpha   90.00
_cell.angle_beta   90.00
_cell.angle_gamma   90.00
#
_symmetry.space_group_name_H-M   'P 1'
#
loop_
_entity.id
_entity.type
_entity.pdbx_description
1 polymer ?
#
loop_
_entity_poly.entity_id
_entity_poly.type
_entity_poly.pdbx_seq_one_letter_code
_entity_poly.pdbx_strand_id
1 'polypeptide(L)'
;MQLNGARILIECLIREGVNIIFGYPGGSVLDLYDELPQYGEQLRHVLVRHEQAAVHAADGYARATGKVGVCMATSGPGATNTVTGIATAYCDSIPMVIFTGQVPTGLIGNDAFQEVDIAGITRPCTKHN
;
A
#
# COMPACT_ATOMS: atom_id res chain seq x y z
N MET A 1 -15.48 -5.10 -21.46
CA MET A 1 -14.80 -3.86 -21.03
C MET A 1 -13.38 -4.25 -20.64
N GLN A 2 -12.36 -3.71 -21.28
CA GLN A 2 -10.97 -3.95 -20.86
C GLN A 2 -10.62 -2.91 -19.79
N LEU A 3 -10.12 -3.40 -18.65
CA LEU A 3 -9.62 -2.56 -17.56
C LEU A 3 -8.10 -2.70 -17.49
N ASN A 4 -7.39 -1.63 -17.18
CA ASN A 4 -5.97 -1.72 -16.84
C ASN A 4 -5.77 -2.26 -15.43
N GLY A 5 -4.54 -2.67 -15.09
CA GLY A 5 -4.25 -3.28 -13.79
C GLY A 5 -4.52 -2.36 -12.60
N ALA A 6 -4.26 -1.07 -12.74
CA ALA A 6 -4.52 -0.08 -11.70
C ALA A 6 -6.02 0.00 -11.37
N ARG A 7 -6.84 0.08 -12.40
CA ARG A 7 -8.29 0.11 -12.27
C ARG A 7 -8.84 -1.18 -11.66
N ILE A 8 -8.31 -2.33 -12.07
CA ILE A 8 -8.68 -3.63 -11.48
C ILE A 8 -8.41 -3.63 -9.98
N LEU A 9 -7.25 -3.16 -9.52
CA LEU A 9 -6.92 -3.10 -8.11
C LEU A 9 -7.91 -2.24 -7.34
N ILE A 10 -8.22 -1.03 -7.82
CA ILE A 10 -9.15 -0.12 -7.17
C ILE A 10 -10.56 -0.72 -7.10
N GLU A 11 -11.05 -1.31 -8.19
CA GLU A 11 -12.35 -1.99 -8.23
C GLU A 11 -12.41 -3.15 -7.22
N CYS A 12 -11.32 -3.92 -7.09
CA CYS A 12 -11.24 -4.99 -6.10
C CYS A 12 -11.31 -4.43 -4.67
N LEU A 13 -10.59 -3.36 -4.37
CA LEU A 13 -10.65 -2.70 -3.05
C LEU A 13 -12.07 -2.26 -2.70
N ILE A 14 -12.76 -1.62 -3.64
CA ILE A 14 -14.14 -1.18 -3.44
C ILE A 14 -15.08 -2.36 -3.20
N ARG A 15 -14.94 -3.44 -3.97
CA ARG A 15 -15.73 -4.68 -3.80
C ARG A 15 -15.49 -5.37 -2.46
N GLU A 16 -14.28 -5.27 -1.91
CA GLU A 16 -13.94 -5.75 -0.56
C GLU A 16 -14.41 -4.78 0.54
N GLY A 17 -15.14 -3.71 0.19
CA GLY A 17 -15.68 -2.76 1.15
C GLY A 17 -14.68 -1.74 1.68
N VAL A 18 -13.53 -1.60 1.04
CA VAL A 18 -12.54 -0.57 1.36
C VAL A 18 -13.06 0.77 0.85
N ASN A 19 -13.20 1.72 1.76
CA ASN A 19 -13.67 3.07 1.45
C ASN A 19 -12.65 4.17 1.76
N ILE A 20 -11.51 3.78 2.34
CA ILE A 20 -10.42 4.70 2.66
C ILE A 20 -9.07 4.00 2.50
N ILE A 21 -8.12 4.69 1.89
CA ILE A 21 -6.71 4.29 1.82
C ILE A 21 -5.81 5.45 2.26
N PHE A 22 -4.70 5.11 2.90
CA PHE A 22 -3.68 6.05 3.34
C PHE A 22 -2.45 5.85 2.46
N GLY A 23 -1.81 6.91 2.00
CA GLY A 23 -0.65 6.70 1.14
C GLY A 23 0.11 7.96 0.74
N TYR A 24 1.24 7.71 0.09
CA TYR A 24 2.09 8.74 -0.49
C TYR A 24 2.47 8.33 -1.92
N PRO A 25 2.27 9.20 -2.93
CA PRO A 25 2.57 8.89 -4.32
C PRO A 25 4.08 8.77 -4.57
N GLY A 26 4.43 7.98 -5.59
CA GLY A 26 5.78 7.84 -6.09
C GLY A 26 5.80 7.06 -7.38
N GLY A 27 6.94 7.02 -8.05
CA GLY A 27 7.06 6.58 -9.45
C GLY A 27 6.39 5.26 -9.81
N SER A 28 6.55 4.24 -8.97
CA SER A 28 6.02 2.89 -9.29
C SER A 28 4.53 2.69 -8.99
N VAL A 29 3.83 3.70 -8.46
CA VAL A 29 2.39 3.65 -8.18
C VAL A 29 1.61 4.77 -8.86
N LEU A 30 2.23 5.51 -9.78
CA LEU A 30 1.57 6.63 -10.48
C LEU A 30 0.30 6.20 -11.20
N ASP A 31 0.30 5.06 -11.88
CA ASP A 31 -0.88 4.56 -12.59
C ASP A 31 -2.08 4.35 -11.63
N LEU A 32 -1.81 3.93 -10.38
CA LEU A 32 -2.84 3.81 -9.36
C LEU A 32 -3.36 5.19 -8.93
N TYR A 33 -2.46 6.13 -8.72
CA TYR A 33 -2.82 7.50 -8.33
C TYR A 33 -3.56 8.27 -9.42
N ASP A 34 -3.28 7.99 -10.69
CA ASP A 34 -4.01 8.58 -11.84
C ASP A 34 -5.44 8.07 -11.95
N GLU A 35 -5.71 6.85 -11.52
CA GLU A 35 -7.07 6.29 -11.51
C GLU A 35 -7.90 6.71 -10.28
N LEU A 36 -7.29 6.95 -9.12
CA LEU A 36 -8.00 7.25 -7.87
C LEU A 36 -9.02 8.40 -7.96
N PRO A 37 -8.76 9.52 -8.66
CA PRO A 37 -9.73 10.61 -8.76
C PRO A 37 -11.09 10.21 -9.36
N GLN A 38 -11.13 9.16 -10.19
CA GLN A 38 -12.36 8.66 -10.80
C GLN A 38 -13.27 7.95 -9.78
N TYR A 39 -12.74 7.59 -8.62
CA TYR A 39 -13.42 6.83 -7.57
C TYR A 39 -13.59 7.61 -6.26
N GLY A 40 -13.37 8.93 -6.27
CA GLY A 40 -13.32 9.77 -5.07
C GLY A 40 -14.58 9.72 -4.18
N GLU A 41 -15.75 9.40 -4.74
CA GLU A 41 -16.98 9.22 -3.97
C GLU A 41 -17.05 7.87 -3.25
N GLN A 42 -16.38 6.85 -3.77
CA GLN A 42 -16.41 5.47 -3.25
C GLN A 42 -15.17 5.13 -2.43
N LEU A 43 -14.00 5.68 -2.80
CA LEU A 43 -12.71 5.37 -2.21
C LEU A 43 -11.94 6.66 -1.90
N ARG A 44 -11.95 7.06 -0.64
CA ARG A 44 -11.24 8.24 -0.16
C ARG A 44 -9.74 7.95 -0.04
N HIS A 45 -8.90 8.78 -0.63
CA HIS A 45 -7.46 8.77 -0.39
C HIS A 45 -7.08 9.83 0.65
N VAL A 46 -6.30 9.44 1.65
CA VAL A 46 -5.70 10.34 2.65
C VAL A 46 -4.21 10.44 2.36
N LEU A 47 -3.82 11.60 1.82
CA LEU A 47 -2.43 11.91 1.54
C LEU A 47 -1.68 12.16 2.86
N VAL A 48 -0.59 11.45 3.05
CA VAL A 48 0.36 11.66 4.15
C VAL A 48 1.62 12.37 3.63
N ARG A 49 2.55 12.70 4.53
CA ARG A 49 3.85 13.27 4.16
C ARG A 49 5.03 12.33 4.40
N HIS A 50 4.74 11.11 4.86
CA HIS A 50 5.71 10.06 5.07
C HIS A 50 4.97 8.72 5.12
N GLU A 51 5.49 7.69 4.50
CA GLU A 51 4.81 6.39 4.36
C GLU A 51 4.62 5.68 5.71
N GLN A 52 5.52 5.87 6.66
CA GLN A 52 5.34 5.40 8.03
C GLN A 52 4.04 5.94 8.65
N ALA A 53 3.74 7.22 8.42
CA ALA A 53 2.49 7.82 8.89
C ALA A 53 1.26 7.20 8.21
N ALA A 54 1.36 6.80 6.93
CA ALA A 54 0.28 6.11 6.23
C ALA A 54 -0.03 4.75 6.88
N VAL A 55 1.00 3.96 7.20
CA VAL A 55 0.81 2.65 7.83
C VAL A 55 0.24 2.80 9.24
N HIS A 56 0.75 3.74 10.04
CA HIS A 56 0.20 4.00 11.38
C HIS A 56 -1.23 4.54 11.35
N ALA A 57 -1.58 5.34 10.33
CA ALA A 57 -2.97 5.77 10.14
C ALA A 57 -3.89 4.59 9.77
N ALA A 58 -3.44 3.68 8.89
CA ALA A 58 -4.15 2.46 8.57
C ALA A 58 -4.30 1.53 9.77
N ASP A 59 -3.26 1.37 10.59
CA ASP A 59 -3.28 0.63 11.86
C ASP A 59 -4.31 1.24 12.83
N GLY A 60 -4.26 2.54 13.05
CA GLY A 60 -5.22 3.25 13.89
C GLY A 60 -6.66 3.12 13.39
N TYR A 61 -6.87 3.19 12.07
CA TYR A 61 -8.18 2.97 11.45
C TYR A 61 -8.68 1.55 11.72
N ALA A 62 -7.83 0.54 11.55
CA ALA A 62 -8.22 -0.84 11.79
C ALA A 62 -8.59 -1.08 13.26
N ARG A 63 -7.81 -0.55 14.20
CA ARG A 63 -8.09 -0.62 15.66
C ARG A 63 -9.42 0.06 16.02
N ALA A 64 -9.68 1.23 15.45
CA ALA A 64 -10.87 2.02 15.79
C ALA A 64 -12.16 1.48 15.17
N THR A 65 -12.08 0.84 14.02
CA THR A 65 -13.27 0.43 13.24
C THR A 65 -13.52 -1.07 13.20
N GLY A 66 -12.52 -1.89 13.51
CA GLY A 66 -12.54 -3.32 13.30
C GLY A 66 -12.46 -3.76 11.84
N LYS A 67 -12.22 -2.82 10.92
CA LYS A 67 -12.05 -3.08 9.48
C LYS A 67 -10.58 -3.22 9.13
N VAL A 68 -10.30 -3.77 7.94
CA VAL A 68 -8.94 -3.85 7.43
C VAL A 68 -8.42 -2.44 7.09
N GLY A 69 -7.26 -2.09 7.62
CA GLY A 69 -6.55 -0.86 7.25
C GLY A 69 -5.79 -1.03 5.95
N VAL A 70 -5.89 -0.07 5.04
CA VAL A 70 -5.22 -0.15 3.73
C VAL A 70 -4.26 1.02 3.54
N CYS A 71 -3.02 0.70 3.16
CA CYS A 71 -1.96 1.66 2.88
C CYS A 71 -1.36 1.40 1.50
N MET A 72 -0.90 2.48 0.84
CA MET A 72 -0.23 2.40 -0.45
C MET A 72 1.04 3.27 -0.46
N ALA A 73 2.15 2.69 -0.91
CA ALA A 73 3.45 3.33 -1.00
C ALA A 73 4.18 2.96 -2.30
N THR A 74 5.13 3.77 -2.71
CA THR A 74 5.99 3.47 -3.85
C THR A 74 7.03 2.41 -3.53
N SER A 75 7.85 2.04 -4.50
CA SER A 75 8.96 1.08 -4.35
C SER A 75 10.10 1.62 -3.48
N GLY A 76 11.08 0.78 -3.20
CA GLY A 76 12.33 1.13 -2.55
C GLY A 76 12.13 1.86 -1.22
N PRO A 77 12.58 3.12 -1.10
CA PRO A 77 12.48 3.88 0.14
C PRO A 77 11.05 4.08 0.62
N GLY A 78 10.06 4.20 -0.28
CA GLY A 78 8.65 4.27 0.09
C GLY A 78 8.18 2.98 0.76
N ALA A 79 8.52 1.85 0.17
CA ALA A 79 8.20 0.53 0.72
C ALA A 79 8.90 0.28 2.07
N THR A 80 10.20 0.58 2.19
CA THR A 80 10.94 0.38 3.46
C THR A 80 10.44 1.28 4.58
N ASN A 81 9.95 2.47 4.28
CA ASN A 81 9.33 3.36 5.27
C ASN A 81 8.03 2.78 5.89
N THR A 82 7.45 1.74 5.30
CA THR A 82 6.26 1.08 5.87
C THR A 82 6.58 0.05 6.95
N VAL A 83 7.83 -0.42 7.03
CA VAL A 83 8.24 -1.59 7.83
C VAL A 83 7.93 -1.42 9.32
N THR A 84 8.17 -0.23 9.89
CA THR A 84 7.87 0.03 11.30
C THR A 84 6.39 -0.20 11.61
N GLY A 85 5.50 0.33 10.78
CA GLY A 85 4.05 0.15 10.98
C GLY A 85 3.59 -1.29 10.74
N ILE A 86 4.19 -1.98 9.75
CA ILE A 86 3.93 -3.40 9.51
C ILE A 86 4.30 -4.23 10.75
N ALA A 87 5.51 -4.03 11.28
CA ALA A 87 5.97 -4.75 12.47
C ALA A 87 5.08 -4.47 13.70
N THR A 88 4.66 -3.22 13.89
CA THR A 88 3.74 -2.83 14.97
C THR A 88 2.40 -3.57 14.85
N ALA A 89 1.79 -3.54 13.68
CA ALA A 89 0.52 -4.21 13.44
C ALA A 89 0.63 -5.74 13.58
N TYR A 90 1.73 -6.32 13.14
CA TYR A 90 2.00 -7.76 13.29
C TYR A 90 2.06 -8.19 14.74
N CYS A 91 2.77 -7.44 15.60
CA CYS A 91 2.86 -7.75 17.03
C CYS A 91 1.49 -7.76 17.72
N ASP A 92 0.59 -6.89 17.30
CA ASP A 92 -0.74 -6.74 17.89
C ASP A 92 -1.85 -7.47 17.10
N SER A 93 -1.47 -8.20 16.03
CA SER A 93 -2.41 -8.93 15.16
C SER A 93 -3.48 -8.02 14.53
N ILE A 94 -3.11 -6.80 14.15
CA ILE A 94 -4.03 -5.85 13.51
C ILE A 94 -4.13 -6.15 12.01
N PRO A 95 -5.35 -6.29 11.46
CA PRO A 95 -5.55 -6.62 10.05
C PRO A 95 -5.24 -5.44 9.15
N MET A 96 -4.22 -5.57 8.32
CA MET A 96 -3.83 -4.55 7.35
C MET A 96 -3.44 -5.16 6.01
N VAL A 97 -3.64 -4.39 4.95
CA VAL A 97 -3.11 -4.65 3.61
C VAL A 97 -2.27 -3.47 3.16
N ILE A 98 -1.02 -3.72 2.83
CA ILE A 98 -0.08 -2.70 2.39
C ILE A 98 0.33 -3.01 0.95
N PHE A 99 -0.01 -2.10 0.03
CA PHE A 99 0.42 -2.16 -1.35
C PHE A 99 1.71 -1.36 -1.50
N THR A 100 2.78 -2.04 -1.88
CA THR A 100 4.04 -1.38 -2.24
C THR A 100 4.30 -1.56 -3.73
N GLY A 101 4.70 -0.48 -4.39
CA GLY A 101 5.20 -0.60 -5.74
C GLY A 101 6.50 -1.41 -5.80
N GLN A 102 6.84 -1.84 -7.00
CA GLN A 102 8.12 -2.47 -7.32
C GLN A 102 8.61 -1.98 -8.69
N VAL A 103 9.89 -2.15 -8.94
CA VAL A 103 10.46 -1.90 -10.26
C VAL A 103 9.91 -2.91 -11.28
N PRO A 104 9.95 -2.60 -12.60
CA PRO A 104 9.56 -3.55 -13.63
C PRO A 104 10.27 -4.91 -13.47
N THR A 105 9.54 -5.99 -13.72
CA THR A 105 9.98 -7.38 -13.47
C THR A 105 11.36 -7.68 -14.07
N GLY A 106 11.68 -7.15 -15.25
CA GLY A 106 12.99 -7.35 -15.88
C GLY A 106 14.16 -6.63 -15.22
N LEU A 107 13.89 -5.74 -14.26
CA LEU A 107 14.91 -5.00 -13.50
C LEU A 107 15.12 -5.54 -12.09
N ILE A 108 14.25 -6.42 -11.62
CA ILE A 108 14.36 -7.00 -10.27
C ILE A 108 15.68 -7.76 -10.13
N GLY A 109 16.43 -7.46 -9.07
CA GLY A 109 17.74 -8.06 -8.79
C GLY A 109 18.92 -7.39 -9.51
N ASN A 110 18.71 -6.22 -10.12
CA ASN A 110 19.74 -5.49 -10.85
C ASN A 110 20.09 -4.14 -10.21
N ASP A 111 19.78 -3.94 -8.93
CA ASP A 111 20.00 -2.69 -8.21
C ASP A 111 19.42 -1.46 -8.93
N ALA A 112 18.23 -1.62 -9.50
CA ALA A 112 17.55 -0.56 -10.22
C ALA A 112 17.19 0.61 -9.28
N PHE A 113 16.93 1.78 -9.87
CA PHE A 113 16.54 2.97 -9.10
C PHE A 113 15.30 2.67 -8.23
N GLN A 114 15.42 2.91 -6.93
CA GLN A 114 14.38 2.64 -5.93
C GLN A 114 13.94 1.16 -5.89
N GLU A 115 14.81 0.23 -6.18
CA GLU A 115 14.59 -1.19 -5.95
C GLU A 115 14.93 -1.57 -4.51
N VAL A 116 14.17 -2.50 -3.95
CA VAL A 116 14.46 -3.18 -2.69
C VAL A 116 13.72 -4.52 -2.65
N ASP A 117 14.31 -5.52 -2.02
CA ASP A 117 13.61 -6.78 -1.69
C ASP A 117 12.68 -6.57 -0.48
N ILE A 118 11.58 -5.86 -0.72
CA ILE A 118 10.61 -5.57 0.34
C ILE A 118 9.93 -6.84 0.87
N ALA A 119 9.72 -7.83 0.01
CA ALA A 119 9.17 -9.12 0.42
C ALA A 119 10.10 -9.83 1.39
N GLY A 120 11.41 -9.86 1.10
CA GLY A 120 12.42 -10.41 2.02
C GLY A 120 12.49 -9.66 3.35
N ILE A 121 12.43 -8.33 3.31
CA ILE A 121 12.48 -7.48 4.52
C ILE A 121 11.24 -7.69 5.40
N THR A 122 10.05 -7.78 4.82
CA THR A 122 8.80 -7.85 5.58
C THR A 122 8.32 -9.26 5.90
N ARG A 123 8.90 -10.28 5.29
CA ARG A 123 8.53 -11.69 5.51
C ARG A 123 8.43 -12.09 6.98
N PRO A 124 9.34 -11.69 7.90
CA PRO A 124 9.26 -12.09 9.30
C PRO A 124 8.14 -11.40 10.09
N CYS A 125 7.52 -10.37 9.55
CA CYS A 125 6.47 -9.59 10.21
C CYS A 125 5.18 -9.43 9.36
N THR A 126 4.97 -10.33 8.41
CA THR A 126 3.72 -10.39 7.61
C THR A 126 3.14 -11.79 7.62
N LYS A 127 1.83 -11.88 7.48
CA LYS A 127 1.13 -13.16 7.34
C LYS A 127 1.29 -13.70 5.92
N HIS A 128 1.36 -12.82 4.94
CA HIS A 128 1.49 -13.12 3.53
C HIS A 128 2.17 -11.97 2.79
N ASN A 129 3.03 -12.30 1.83
CA ASN A 129 3.65 -11.38 0.87
C ASN A 129 3.36 -11.83 -0.55
#